data_de5fffb75e5d300a9e7e816afe7626ee
#
_entry.id   de5fffb75e5d300a9e7e816afe7626ee
#
_cell.length_a   1.000
_cell.length_b   1.000
_cell.length_c   1.000
_cell.angle_alpha   90.00
_cell.angle_beta   90.00
_cell.angle_gamma   90.00
#
_symmetry.space_group_name_H-M   'P 1'
#
loop_
_entity.id
_entity.type
_entity.pdbx_description
1 polymer ?
#
loop_
_entity_poly.entity_id
_entity_poly.type
_entity_poly.pdbx_seq_one_letter_code
_entity_poly.pdbx_strand_id
1 'polypeptide(L)'
;RAVESRFRSAKAAVEAALAARARSREAAVWNTLAAKERLCEEFDALVRTAGDPPQDAATAGTDERWSTLPPLPPAWEQRMLARRDAALHALADHAAAAGYASRMERGMESRAEILLELELSLGLESPAELHAQRLALQVKQLRRRFQDAATPGGGPAGERLLAWCAEPGIADARDRRRCERVFAAIEKAGRTT
;
A
#
# COMPACT_ATOMS: atom_id res chain seq x y z
N ARG A 1 12.46 -0.07 49.29
CA ARG A 1 12.18 -1.28 48.46
C ARG A 1 10.75 -1.32 47.95
N ALA A 2 9.70 -1.14 48.78
CA ALA A 2 8.30 -1.17 48.33
C ALA A 2 7.95 0.00 47.40
N VAL A 3 8.43 1.22 47.70
CA VAL A 3 8.21 2.42 46.85
C VAL A 3 8.90 2.28 45.50
N GLU A 4 10.11 1.79 45.44
CA GLU A 4 10.86 1.54 44.21
C GLU A 4 10.18 0.47 43.32
N SER A 5 9.63 -0.57 43.94
CA SER A 5 8.86 -1.61 43.21
C SER A 5 7.59 -1.02 42.60
N ARG A 6 6.82 -0.23 43.35
CA ARG A 6 5.63 0.47 42.87
C ARG A 6 5.96 1.46 41.73
N PHE A 7 7.05 2.23 41.89
CA PHE A 7 7.48 3.13 40.84
C PHE A 7 7.87 2.42 39.55
N ARG A 8 8.64 1.32 39.65
CA ARG A 8 9.00 0.49 38.48
C ARG A 8 7.77 -0.10 37.80
N SER A 9 6.81 -0.61 38.56
CA SER A 9 5.57 -1.15 38.03
C SER A 9 4.74 -0.07 37.33
N ALA A 10 4.62 1.12 37.93
CA ALA A 10 3.88 2.23 37.31
C ALA A 10 4.58 2.72 36.05
N LYS A 11 5.91 2.86 36.03
CA LYS A 11 6.67 3.22 34.84
C LYS A 11 6.46 2.21 33.71
N ALA A 12 6.59 0.92 33.99
CA ALA A 12 6.38 -0.15 33.01
C ALA A 12 4.94 -0.13 32.45
N ALA A 13 3.94 0.13 33.28
CA ALA A 13 2.55 0.24 32.83
C ALA A 13 2.33 1.42 31.89
N VAL A 14 2.94 2.58 32.20
CA VAL A 14 2.87 3.77 31.31
C VAL A 14 3.59 3.52 29.99
N GLU A 15 4.79 2.93 30.01
CA GLU A 15 5.53 2.59 28.79
C GLU A 15 4.75 1.58 27.92
N ALA A 16 4.15 0.56 28.52
CA ALA A 16 3.32 -0.39 27.82
C ALA A 16 2.07 0.27 27.20
N ALA A 17 1.43 1.20 27.92
CA ALA A 17 0.27 1.94 27.40
C ALA A 17 0.65 2.86 26.23
N LEU A 18 1.79 3.55 26.32
CA LEU A 18 2.30 4.38 25.23
C LEU A 18 2.65 3.56 23.99
N ALA A 19 3.32 2.44 24.17
CA ALA A 19 3.63 1.50 23.10
C ALA A 19 2.37 0.93 22.45
N ALA A 20 1.35 0.57 23.25
CA ALA A 20 0.06 0.12 22.73
C ALA A 20 -0.65 1.19 21.90
N ARG A 21 -0.64 2.45 22.34
CA ARG A 21 -1.20 3.58 21.59
C ARG A 21 -0.45 3.85 20.29
N ALA A 22 0.87 3.77 20.30
CA ALA A 22 1.68 3.94 19.09
C ALA A 22 1.33 2.88 18.05
N ARG A 23 1.28 1.60 18.45
CA ARG A 23 0.87 0.49 17.57
C ARG A 23 -0.54 0.65 17.02
N SER A 24 -1.48 1.08 17.86
CA SER A 24 -2.86 1.33 17.41
C SER A 24 -2.95 2.43 16.36
N ARG A 25 -2.17 3.51 16.51
CA ARG A 25 -2.10 4.59 15.51
C ARG A 25 -1.48 4.11 14.20
N GLU A 26 -0.41 3.35 14.28
CA GLU A 26 0.23 2.77 13.11
C GLU A 26 -0.72 1.82 12.36
N ALA A 27 -1.39 0.91 13.05
CA ALA A 27 -2.39 0.03 12.47
C ALA A 27 -3.53 0.83 11.81
N ALA A 28 -3.98 1.92 12.41
CA ALA A 28 -5.00 2.80 11.83
C ALA A 28 -4.52 3.43 10.50
N VAL A 29 -3.26 3.83 10.40
CA VAL A 29 -2.68 4.37 9.15
C VAL A 29 -2.69 3.30 8.05
N TRP A 30 -2.27 2.06 8.35
CA TRP A 30 -2.28 0.96 7.37
C TRP A 30 -3.69 0.61 6.91
N ASN A 31 -4.66 0.58 7.82
CA ASN A 31 -6.06 0.33 7.49
C ASN A 31 -6.63 1.45 6.61
N THR A 32 -6.29 2.71 6.89
CA THR A 32 -6.70 3.85 6.06
C THR A 32 -6.08 3.77 4.66
N LEU A 33 -4.79 3.41 4.56
CA LEU A 33 -4.12 3.25 3.26
C LEU A 33 -4.79 2.14 2.44
N ALA A 34 -5.07 0.99 3.06
CA ALA A 34 -5.77 -0.12 2.39
C ALA A 34 -7.19 0.28 1.92
N ALA A 35 -7.92 1.06 2.73
CA ALA A 35 -9.24 1.55 2.36
C ALA A 35 -9.18 2.53 1.19
N LYS A 36 -8.25 3.48 1.20
CA LYS A 36 -8.05 4.45 0.11
C LYS A 36 -7.57 3.78 -1.18
N GLU A 37 -6.72 2.75 -1.06
CA GLU A 37 -6.29 1.96 -2.21
C GLU A 37 -7.47 1.28 -2.90
N ARG A 38 -8.38 0.65 -2.14
CA ARG A 38 -9.60 0.04 -2.70
C ARG A 38 -10.49 1.05 -3.41
N LEU A 39 -10.65 2.26 -2.84
CA LEU A 39 -11.41 3.33 -3.50
C LEU A 39 -10.73 3.80 -4.79
N CYS A 40 -9.40 3.90 -4.82
CA CYS A 40 -8.67 4.16 -6.06
C CYS A 40 -8.91 3.08 -7.11
N GLU A 41 -8.92 1.79 -6.73
CA GLU A 41 -9.26 0.71 -7.66
C GLU A 41 -10.69 0.80 -8.18
N GLU A 42 -11.65 1.25 -7.36
CA GLU A 42 -13.02 1.51 -7.81
C GLU A 42 -13.04 2.63 -8.87
N PHE A 43 -12.32 3.74 -8.66
CA PHE A 43 -12.17 4.79 -9.69
C PHE A 43 -11.50 4.27 -10.96
N ASP A 44 -10.44 3.48 -10.84
CA ASP A 44 -9.76 2.86 -11.97
C ASP A 44 -10.70 1.93 -12.76
N ALA A 45 -11.56 1.18 -12.05
CA ALA A 45 -12.57 0.32 -12.68
C ALA A 45 -13.63 1.15 -13.42
N LEU A 46 -14.06 2.29 -12.87
CA LEU A 46 -14.96 3.20 -13.55
C LEU A 46 -14.35 3.73 -14.84
N VAL A 47 -13.08 4.16 -14.83
CA VAL A 47 -12.38 4.61 -16.05
C VAL A 47 -12.31 3.51 -17.09
N ARG A 48 -12.03 2.25 -16.69
CA ARG A 48 -11.94 1.12 -17.61
C ARG A 48 -13.28 0.77 -18.25
N THR A 49 -14.38 0.96 -17.53
CA THR A 49 -15.74 0.65 -18.01
C THR A 49 -16.46 1.87 -18.60
N ALA A 50 -15.82 3.05 -18.58
CA ALA A 50 -16.38 4.29 -19.10
C ALA A 50 -16.51 4.23 -20.64
N GLY A 51 -17.61 3.71 -21.08
CA GLY A 51 -18.12 3.72 -22.44
C GLY A 51 -19.62 3.97 -22.40
N ASP A 52 -20.02 5.25 -22.23
CA ASP A 52 -21.40 5.75 -22.26
C ASP A 52 -22.40 5.18 -21.21
N PRO A 53 -23.12 5.95 -20.42
CA PRO A 53 -23.06 7.38 -20.09
C PRO A 53 -22.39 7.66 -18.73
N PRO A 54 -22.31 8.92 -18.26
CA PRO A 54 -21.54 9.30 -17.08
C PRO A 54 -22.03 8.54 -15.84
N GLN A 55 -21.08 7.89 -15.17
CA GLN A 55 -21.34 7.19 -13.92
C GLN A 55 -21.27 8.16 -12.72
N ASP A 56 -21.90 9.34 -12.87
CA ASP A 56 -21.84 10.42 -11.89
C ASP A 56 -22.23 9.95 -10.48
N ALA A 57 -23.26 9.12 -10.38
CA ALA A 57 -23.72 8.60 -9.10
C ALA A 57 -22.68 7.63 -8.45
N ALA A 58 -22.04 6.78 -9.23
CA ALA A 58 -21.02 5.86 -8.72
C ALA A 58 -19.75 6.62 -8.32
N THR A 59 -19.35 7.59 -9.13
CA THR A 59 -18.20 8.47 -8.83
C THR A 59 -18.46 9.28 -7.58
N ALA A 60 -19.64 9.90 -7.44
CA ALA A 60 -20.02 10.69 -6.26
C ALA A 60 -20.05 9.81 -4.99
N GLY A 61 -20.61 8.60 -5.06
CA GLY A 61 -20.65 7.67 -3.92
C GLY A 61 -19.25 7.22 -3.48
N THR A 62 -18.33 7.00 -4.42
CA THR A 62 -16.94 6.65 -4.08
C THR A 62 -16.20 7.84 -3.49
N ASP A 63 -16.46 9.05 -3.98
CA ASP A 63 -15.86 10.29 -3.46
C ASP A 63 -16.37 10.64 -2.06
N GLU A 64 -17.65 10.43 -1.78
CA GLU A 64 -18.21 10.58 -0.44
C GLU A 64 -17.53 9.61 0.55
N ARG A 65 -17.36 8.35 0.17
CA ARG A 65 -16.65 7.36 1.01
C ARG A 65 -15.20 7.76 1.25
N TRP A 66 -14.52 8.33 0.26
CA TRP A 66 -13.17 8.87 0.44
C TRP A 66 -13.13 9.94 1.53
N SER A 67 -14.08 10.87 1.49
CA SER A 67 -14.16 12.00 2.42
C SER A 67 -14.41 11.58 3.88
N THR A 68 -14.95 10.39 4.12
CA THR A 68 -15.17 9.83 5.46
C THR A 68 -13.91 9.20 6.07
N LEU A 69 -12.88 8.90 5.25
CA LEU A 69 -11.66 8.26 5.73
C LEU A 69 -10.74 9.28 6.42
N PRO A 70 -10.04 8.86 7.49
CA PRO A 70 -9.02 9.70 8.11
C PRO A 70 -7.91 10.09 7.12
N PRO A 71 -7.23 11.23 7.34
CA PRO A 71 -6.06 11.58 6.53
C PRO A 71 -4.89 10.63 6.83
N LEU A 72 -4.10 10.35 5.80
CA LEU A 72 -2.79 9.70 5.92
C LEU A 72 -1.71 10.73 6.27
N PRO A 73 -0.47 10.30 6.61
CA PRO A 73 0.67 11.21 6.67
C PRO A 73 0.77 12.04 5.38
N PRO A 74 1.12 13.35 5.45
CA PRO A 74 0.94 14.28 4.32
C PRO A 74 1.52 13.81 2.98
N ALA A 75 2.73 13.24 2.98
CA ALA A 75 3.36 12.75 1.77
C ALA A 75 2.62 11.53 1.17
N TRP A 76 2.05 10.67 2.00
CA TRP A 76 1.26 9.52 1.59
C TRP A 76 -0.10 9.95 1.05
N GLU A 77 -0.74 10.89 1.75
CA GLU A 77 -2.01 11.48 1.32
C GLU A 77 -1.89 12.10 -0.07
N GLN A 78 -0.84 12.89 -0.32
CA GLN A 78 -0.60 13.51 -1.61
C GLN A 78 -0.46 12.48 -2.75
N ARG A 79 0.22 11.36 -2.50
CA ARG A 79 0.37 10.30 -3.51
C ARG A 79 -0.95 9.61 -3.82
N MET A 80 -1.75 9.33 -2.81
CA MET A 80 -3.07 8.71 -2.99
C MET A 80 -4.06 9.67 -3.67
N LEU A 81 -4.04 10.97 -3.30
CA LEU A 81 -4.82 12.01 -3.97
C LEU A 81 -4.43 12.15 -5.43
N ALA A 82 -3.14 12.13 -5.76
CA ALA A 82 -2.67 12.23 -7.14
C ALA A 82 -3.21 11.09 -8.03
N ARG A 83 -3.29 9.84 -7.52
CA ARG A 83 -3.92 8.73 -8.23
C ARG A 83 -5.42 8.95 -8.41
N ARG A 84 -6.12 9.29 -7.32
CA ARG A 84 -7.57 9.57 -7.33
C ARG A 84 -7.91 10.68 -8.31
N ASP A 85 -7.25 11.82 -8.22
CA ASP A 85 -7.54 13.00 -9.03
C ASP A 85 -7.23 12.75 -10.51
N ALA A 86 -6.20 11.94 -10.81
CA ALA A 86 -5.91 11.52 -12.17
C ALA A 86 -7.01 10.61 -12.74
N ALA A 87 -7.58 9.71 -11.93
CA ALA A 87 -8.71 8.87 -12.34
C ALA A 87 -9.99 9.73 -12.55
N LEU A 88 -10.28 10.65 -11.63
CA LEU A 88 -11.41 11.59 -11.76
C LEU A 88 -11.28 12.46 -13.01
N HIS A 89 -10.08 12.94 -13.30
CA HIS A 89 -9.83 13.70 -14.53
C HIS A 89 -10.07 12.85 -15.78
N ALA A 90 -9.65 11.59 -15.78
CA ALA A 90 -9.90 10.67 -16.88
C ALA A 90 -11.39 10.32 -17.05
N LEU A 91 -12.18 10.34 -15.98
CA LEU A 91 -13.64 10.17 -16.06
C LEU A 91 -14.34 11.41 -16.64
N ALA A 92 -13.82 12.60 -16.36
CA ALA A 92 -14.39 13.86 -16.82
C ALA A 92 -13.95 14.23 -18.25
N ASP A 93 -12.80 13.77 -18.71
CA ASP A 93 -12.21 14.10 -20.01
C ASP A 93 -11.88 12.84 -20.82
N HIS A 94 -12.65 12.60 -21.86
CA HIS A 94 -12.48 11.45 -22.76
C HIS A 94 -11.08 11.42 -23.42
N ALA A 95 -10.49 12.57 -23.70
CA ALA A 95 -9.14 12.62 -24.27
C ALA A 95 -8.08 12.16 -23.25
N ALA A 96 -8.28 12.41 -21.95
CA ALA A 96 -7.42 11.96 -20.89
C ALA A 96 -7.59 10.45 -20.58
N ALA A 97 -8.78 9.89 -20.84
CA ALA A 97 -9.12 8.50 -20.52
C ALA A 97 -8.17 7.48 -21.17
N ALA A 98 -7.84 7.64 -22.46
CA ALA A 98 -6.92 6.75 -23.17
C ALA A 98 -5.50 6.77 -22.59
N GLY A 99 -5.01 7.94 -22.22
CA GLY A 99 -3.71 8.11 -21.56
C GLY A 99 -3.70 7.47 -20.17
N TYR A 100 -4.79 7.59 -19.45
CA TYR A 100 -4.93 6.95 -18.13
C TYR A 100 -5.00 5.42 -18.24
N ALA A 101 -5.76 4.88 -19.19
CA ALA A 101 -5.82 3.44 -19.45
C ALA A 101 -4.44 2.84 -19.74
N SER A 102 -3.64 3.49 -20.58
CA SER A 102 -2.26 3.08 -20.86
C SER A 102 -1.35 3.16 -19.61
N ARG A 103 -1.61 4.11 -18.70
CA ARG A 103 -0.92 4.16 -17.39
C ARG A 103 -1.33 3.00 -16.50
N MET A 104 -2.62 2.65 -16.48
CA MET A 104 -3.12 1.49 -15.72
C MET A 104 -2.48 0.18 -16.18
N GLU A 105 -2.34 -0.05 -17.48
CA GLU A 105 -1.68 -1.25 -18.02
C GLU A 105 -0.23 -1.37 -17.52
N ARG A 106 0.55 -0.29 -17.65
CA ARG A 106 1.92 -0.26 -17.11
C ARG A 106 1.95 -0.35 -15.58
N GLY A 107 1.00 0.27 -14.90
CA GLY A 107 0.84 0.22 -13.46
C GLY A 107 0.59 -1.19 -12.95
N MET A 108 -0.18 -2.00 -13.66
CA MET A 108 -0.41 -3.41 -13.31
C MET A 108 0.87 -4.24 -13.32
N GLU A 109 1.75 -4.04 -14.33
CA GLU A 109 3.06 -4.71 -14.40
C GLU A 109 3.95 -4.26 -13.23
N SER A 110 4.03 -2.95 -12.99
CA SER A 110 4.78 -2.37 -11.86
C SER A 110 4.26 -2.88 -10.51
N ARG A 111 2.95 -2.92 -10.32
CA ARG A 111 2.32 -3.45 -9.10
C ARG A 111 2.65 -4.93 -8.88
N ALA A 112 2.65 -5.75 -9.93
CA ALA A 112 3.01 -7.16 -9.84
C ALA A 112 4.47 -7.35 -9.39
N GLU A 113 5.42 -6.56 -9.93
CA GLU A 113 6.82 -6.59 -9.53
C GLU A 113 7.00 -6.13 -8.07
N ILE A 114 6.41 -4.99 -7.68
CA ILE A 114 6.48 -4.46 -6.32
C ILE A 114 5.91 -5.47 -5.31
N LEU A 115 4.79 -6.11 -5.63
CA LEU A 115 4.16 -7.09 -4.75
C LEU A 115 5.07 -8.31 -4.53
N LEU A 116 5.73 -8.79 -5.57
CA LEU A 116 6.69 -9.89 -5.47
C LEU A 116 7.93 -9.50 -4.64
N GLU A 117 8.42 -8.26 -4.80
CA GLU A 117 9.52 -7.73 -3.99
C GLU A 117 9.14 -7.60 -2.50
N LEU A 118 7.90 -7.18 -2.21
CA LEU A 118 7.37 -7.10 -0.86
C LEU A 118 7.25 -8.49 -0.23
N GLU A 119 6.69 -9.47 -0.95
CA GLU A 119 6.61 -10.85 -0.47
C GLU A 119 8.00 -11.41 -0.15
N LEU A 120 8.98 -11.14 -1.02
CA LEU A 120 10.37 -11.56 -0.80
C LEU A 120 10.97 -10.91 0.45
N SER A 121 10.81 -9.59 0.61
CA SER A 121 11.39 -8.84 1.72
C SER A 121 10.77 -9.18 3.08
N LEU A 122 9.50 -9.56 3.09
CA LEU A 122 8.74 -9.93 4.28
C LEU A 122 8.77 -11.44 4.58
N GLY A 123 9.47 -12.23 3.76
CA GLY A 123 9.55 -13.69 3.93
C GLY A 123 8.23 -14.40 3.65
N LEU A 124 7.34 -13.80 2.87
CA LEU A 124 6.06 -14.40 2.49
C LEU A 124 6.23 -15.35 1.29
N GLU A 125 5.41 -16.37 1.21
CA GLU A 125 5.36 -17.27 0.07
C GLU A 125 4.69 -16.58 -1.13
N SER A 126 5.28 -16.79 -2.32
CA SER A 126 4.70 -16.37 -3.60
C SER A 126 4.09 -17.57 -4.32
N PRO A 127 3.12 -17.34 -5.23
CA PRO A 127 2.57 -18.39 -6.08
C PRO A 127 3.65 -19.16 -6.86
N ALA A 128 3.44 -20.46 -7.07
CA ALA A 128 4.44 -21.35 -7.68
C ALA A 128 4.88 -20.89 -9.09
N GLU A 129 3.96 -20.31 -9.86
CA GLU A 129 4.23 -19.77 -11.20
C GLU A 129 5.17 -18.54 -11.19
N LEU A 130 5.33 -17.89 -10.03
CA LEU A 130 6.24 -16.75 -9.86
C LEU A 130 7.61 -17.15 -9.30
N HIS A 131 7.88 -18.43 -9.07
CA HIS A 131 9.14 -18.90 -8.46
C HIS A 131 10.37 -18.51 -9.28
N ALA A 132 10.31 -18.59 -10.61
CA ALA A 132 11.41 -18.16 -11.48
C ALA A 132 11.70 -16.65 -11.36
N GLN A 133 10.65 -15.84 -11.35
CA GLN A 133 10.76 -14.38 -11.17
C GLN A 133 11.30 -14.03 -9.77
N ARG A 134 10.82 -14.73 -8.74
CA ARG A 134 11.28 -14.58 -7.37
C ARG A 134 12.77 -14.90 -7.24
N LEU A 135 13.24 -15.99 -7.87
CA LEU A 135 14.65 -16.34 -7.88
C LEU A 135 15.49 -15.29 -8.60
N ALA A 136 15.04 -14.80 -9.76
CA ALA A 136 15.72 -13.71 -10.48
C ALA A 136 15.84 -12.44 -9.63
N LEU A 137 14.78 -12.07 -8.89
CA LEU A 137 14.80 -10.95 -7.95
C LEU A 137 15.80 -11.18 -6.80
N GLN A 138 15.85 -12.37 -6.22
CA GLN A 138 16.82 -12.71 -5.18
C GLN A 138 18.27 -12.53 -5.68
N VAL A 139 18.57 -13.03 -6.87
CA VAL A 139 19.90 -12.88 -7.50
C VAL A 139 20.21 -11.39 -7.75
N LYS A 140 19.23 -10.61 -8.26
CA LYS A 140 19.37 -9.17 -8.48
C LYS A 140 19.66 -8.42 -7.17
N GLN A 141 18.97 -8.77 -6.07
CA GLN A 141 19.19 -8.18 -4.75
C GLN A 141 20.55 -8.56 -4.17
N LEU A 142 20.98 -9.81 -4.31
CA LEU A 142 22.29 -10.27 -3.86
C LEU A 142 23.40 -9.54 -4.62
N ARG A 143 23.31 -9.43 -5.94
CA ARG A 143 24.29 -8.67 -6.76
C ARG A 143 24.40 -7.22 -6.30
N ARG A 144 23.28 -6.53 -6.06
CA ARG A 144 23.26 -5.16 -5.52
C ARG A 144 23.96 -5.07 -4.17
N ARG A 145 23.71 -5.99 -3.25
CA ARG A 145 24.38 -6.02 -1.94
C ARG A 145 25.90 -6.19 -2.04
N PHE A 146 26.37 -6.91 -3.04
CA PHE A 146 27.81 -7.08 -3.28
C PHE A 146 28.46 -5.88 -3.99
N GLN A 147 27.68 -5.12 -4.78
CA GLN A 147 28.18 -3.95 -5.51
C GLN A 147 28.07 -2.67 -4.68
N ASP A 148 27.00 -2.54 -3.90
CA ASP A 148 26.70 -1.38 -3.06
C ASP A 148 26.91 -1.73 -1.59
N ALA A 149 28.16 -1.84 -1.14
CA ALA A 149 28.49 -2.11 0.27
C ALA A 149 28.00 -0.99 1.24
N ALA A 150 27.41 0.08 0.73
CA ALA A 150 27.00 1.26 1.49
C ALA A 150 25.50 1.59 1.50
N THR A 151 24.67 0.92 0.68
CA THR A 151 23.24 1.26 0.63
C THR A 151 22.40 -0.01 0.86
N PRO A 152 21.62 -0.11 1.96
CA PRO A 152 20.62 -1.17 2.07
C PRO A 152 19.64 -1.05 0.91
N GLY A 153 19.72 -1.96 -0.02
CA GLY A 153 18.88 -1.96 -1.21
C GLY A 153 17.42 -2.18 -0.85
N GLY A 154 16.63 -1.16 -1.08
CA GLY A 154 15.19 -1.15 -0.89
C GLY A 154 14.78 -0.32 0.32
N GLY A 155 14.03 0.76 0.06
CA GLY A 155 13.39 1.55 1.10
C GLY A 155 12.53 0.70 2.03
N PRO A 156 12.07 1.24 3.18
CA PRO A 156 11.22 0.52 4.13
C PRO A 156 10.05 -0.14 3.41
N ALA A 157 9.65 -1.33 3.83
CA ALA A 157 8.54 -2.08 3.21
C ALA A 157 7.27 -1.23 3.09
N GLY A 158 7.04 -0.31 4.04
CA GLY A 158 5.93 0.63 4.01
C GLY A 158 5.97 1.60 2.83
N GLU A 159 7.14 2.14 2.46
CA GLU A 159 7.28 3.04 1.30
C GLU A 159 7.03 2.28 -0.03
N ARG A 160 7.43 1.03 -0.09
CA ARG A 160 7.15 0.17 -1.25
C ARG A 160 5.67 -0.17 -1.37
N LEU A 161 5.02 -0.47 -0.22
CA LEU A 161 3.58 -0.70 -0.21
C LEU A 161 2.82 0.55 -0.63
N LEU A 162 3.23 1.73 -0.15
CA LEU A 162 2.68 3.00 -0.62
C LEU A 162 2.90 3.20 -2.13
N ALA A 163 4.07 2.85 -2.66
CA ALA A 163 4.32 2.91 -4.10
C ALA A 163 3.34 2.01 -4.86
N TRP A 164 3.13 0.80 -4.39
CA TRP A 164 2.12 -0.12 -4.95
C TRP A 164 0.71 0.48 -4.91
N CYS A 165 0.30 1.07 -3.78
CA CYS A 165 -1.01 1.71 -3.63
C CYS A 165 -1.19 2.95 -4.52
N ALA A 166 -0.11 3.67 -4.81
CA ALA A 166 -0.14 4.90 -5.62
C ALA A 166 -0.12 4.63 -7.14
N GLU A 167 0.29 3.43 -7.57
CA GLU A 167 0.23 3.06 -8.98
C GLU A 167 -1.19 2.73 -9.41
N PRO A 168 -1.68 3.29 -10.55
CA PRO A 168 -2.99 2.97 -11.06
C PRO A 168 -3.03 1.52 -11.58
N GLY A 169 -4.15 0.85 -11.36
CA GLY A 169 -4.36 -0.52 -11.80
C GLY A 169 -5.34 -1.25 -10.91
N ILE A 170 -5.89 -2.35 -11.42
CA ILE A 170 -6.91 -3.16 -10.76
C ILE A 170 -6.31 -4.53 -10.48
N ALA A 171 -6.21 -4.86 -9.19
CA ALA A 171 -5.74 -6.17 -8.77
C ALA A 171 -6.80 -7.26 -9.04
N ASP A 172 -6.37 -8.39 -9.60
CA ASP A 172 -7.21 -9.57 -9.64
C ASP A 172 -7.43 -10.16 -8.24
N ALA A 173 -8.30 -11.16 -8.12
CA ALA A 173 -8.62 -11.77 -6.83
C ALA A 173 -7.41 -12.45 -6.15
N ARG A 174 -6.43 -12.91 -6.94
CA ARG A 174 -5.19 -13.51 -6.43
C ARG A 174 -4.25 -12.44 -5.88
N ASP A 175 -3.99 -11.41 -6.65
CA ASP A 175 -3.09 -10.32 -6.27
C ASP A 175 -3.67 -9.51 -5.11
N ARG A 176 -4.99 -9.37 -5.03
CA ARG A 176 -5.66 -8.80 -3.88
C ARG A 176 -5.37 -9.58 -2.59
N ARG A 177 -5.50 -10.91 -2.61
CA ARG A 177 -5.16 -11.77 -1.45
C ARG A 177 -3.68 -11.69 -1.09
N ARG A 178 -2.79 -11.57 -2.07
CA ARG A 178 -1.35 -11.38 -1.84
C ARG A 178 -1.10 -10.03 -1.13
N CYS A 179 -1.71 -8.97 -1.63
CA CYS A 179 -1.63 -7.64 -1.04
C CYS A 179 -2.16 -7.61 0.40
N GLU A 180 -3.29 -8.24 0.68
CA GLU A 180 -3.84 -8.35 2.04
C GLU A 180 -2.86 -9.05 3.00
N ARG A 181 -2.16 -10.09 2.55
CA ARG A 181 -1.10 -10.74 3.34
C ARG A 181 0.08 -9.83 3.60
N VAL A 182 0.47 -9.01 2.60
CA VAL A 182 1.53 -8.00 2.75
C VAL A 182 1.14 -6.96 3.79
N PHE A 183 -0.07 -6.39 3.72
CA PHE A 183 -0.57 -5.44 4.73
C PHE A 183 -0.53 -6.05 6.13
N ALA A 184 -1.04 -7.27 6.29
CA ALA A 184 -1.04 -7.98 7.57
C ALA A 184 0.37 -8.23 8.11
N ALA A 185 1.33 -8.56 7.24
CA ALA A 185 2.72 -8.79 7.62
C ALA A 185 3.43 -7.51 8.07
N ILE A 186 3.19 -6.38 7.37
CA ILE A 186 3.75 -5.08 7.75
C ILE A 186 3.16 -4.63 9.09
N GLU A 187 1.85 -4.72 9.27
CA GLU A 187 1.21 -4.41 10.55
C GLU A 187 1.76 -5.26 11.69
N LYS A 188 1.99 -6.56 11.44
CA LYS A 188 2.59 -7.46 12.44
C LYS A 188 4.04 -7.10 12.76
N ALA A 189 4.85 -6.73 11.76
CA ALA A 189 6.25 -6.33 11.96
C ALA A 189 6.36 -5.07 12.85
N GLY A 190 5.49 -4.08 12.66
CA GLY A 190 5.42 -2.90 13.53
C GLY A 190 5.02 -3.19 14.97
N ARG A 191 4.47 -4.39 15.26
CA ARG A 191 4.15 -4.82 16.64
C ARG A 191 5.34 -5.44 17.36
N THR A 192 6.39 -5.79 16.63
CA THR A 192 7.54 -6.57 17.18
C THR A 192 8.76 -5.69 17.45
N THR A 193 8.73 -4.44 17.01
CA THR A 193 9.78 -3.44 17.22
C THR A 193 9.38 -2.49 18.37
#